data_0eac36e1bd64a15b45a81ebdeb5e30b9
#
_entry.id   0eac36e1bd64a15b45a81ebdeb5e30b9
#
_cell.length_a   1.000
_cell.length_b   1.000
_cell.length_c   1.000
_cell.angle_alpha   90.00
_cell.angle_beta   90.00
_cell.angle_gamma   90.00
#
_symmetry.space_group_name_H-M   'P 1'
#
loop_
_entity.id
_entity.type
_entity.pdbx_description
1 polymer ?
#
loop_
_entity_poly.entity_id
_entity_poly.type
_entity_poly.pdbx_seq_one_letter_code
_entity_poly.pdbx_strand_id
1 'polypeptide(L)'
;MANHYGILFPVLVPMQIRSIRCTIKSXXXXTRELYQLAFDTLKTVRNSFAARYSLKKALRELGPEGFYFEKYIAHLLRTIGYERTTGQTVQGHAVSHELDVVAYKDGKLITAECKFRNDIDAKISVTTPMYYLSRFKDISDIDYQFFGKQLQFKEGWLITNAYFTSDSIDFAKYYHINLLSWDYPKDNSIKKRVDKAVFYPVTCLTTLSDXXXXXXXX
;
A
#
# COMPACT_ATOMS: atom_id res chain seq x y z
N MET A 1 -16.13 -20.20 5.06
CA MET A 1 -15.78 -19.73 3.68
C MET A 1 -14.44 -19.01 3.75
N ALA A 2 -13.41 -19.56 3.15
CA ALA A 2 -12.04 -19.02 3.25
C ALA A 2 -11.91 -17.75 2.41
N ASN A 3 -11.49 -16.67 3.07
CA ASN A 3 -11.19 -15.41 2.38
C ASN A 3 -9.89 -15.56 1.55
N HIS A 4 -10.02 -15.40 0.26
CA HIS A 4 -8.94 -15.59 -0.72
C HIS A 4 -7.95 -14.41 -0.80
N TYR A 5 -7.85 -13.57 0.22
CA TYR A 5 -7.00 -12.36 0.18
C TYR A 5 -6.22 -12.23 1.49
N GLY A 6 -5.07 -12.82 1.54
CA GLY A 6 -4.19 -12.60 2.66
C GLY A 6 -3.09 -13.63 2.79
N ILE A 7 -1.94 -13.33 2.26
CA ILE A 7 -0.74 -14.10 2.59
C ILE A 7 0.07 -13.25 3.57
N LEU A 8 -0.01 -13.62 4.83
CA LEU A 8 0.86 -13.10 5.88
C LEU A 8 2.20 -13.83 5.84
N PHE A 9 3.26 -13.12 5.53
CA PHE A 9 4.61 -13.62 5.76
C PHE A 9 5.18 -12.92 6.99
N PRO A 10 5.36 -13.61 8.10
CA PRO A 10 6.03 -13.01 9.26
C PRO A 10 7.51 -12.75 8.95
N VAL A 11 7.98 -11.58 9.33
CA VAL A 11 9.41 -11.21 9.23
C VAL A 11 10.17 -11.92 10.37
N LEU A 12 10.73 -13.07 10.06
CA LEU A 12 11.60 -13.81 10.98
C LEU A 12 13.09 -13.66 10.62
N VAL A 13 13.46 -12.56 9.96
CA VAL A 13 14.82 -12.36 9.43
C VAL A 13 15.90 -12.23 10.53
N PRO A 14 15.68 -11.54 11.67
CA PRO A 14 16.75 -11.45 12.68
C PRO A 14 17.03 -12.75 13.45
N MET A 15 16.04 -13.60 13.62
CA MET A 15 16.22 -14.87 14.34
C MET A 15 16.94 -15.91 13.50
N GLN A 16 16.70 -15.93 12.20
CA GLN A 16 17.30 -16.93 11.30
C GLN A 16 18.81 -16.71 11.09
N ILE A 17 19.27 -15.44 11.08
CA ILE A 17 20.70 -15.13 10.98
C ILE A 17 21.44 -15.58 12.26
N ARG A 18 20.81 -15.45 13.42
CA ARG A 18 21.34 -15.97 14.69
C ARG A 18 21.43 -17.49 14.70
N SER A 19 20.40 -18.17 14.13
CA SER A 19 20.37 -19.64 14.02
C SER A 19 21.49 -20.16 13.13
N ILE A 20 21.78 -19.51 11.98
CA ILE A 20 22.89 -19.89 11.08
C ILE A 20 24.24 -19.75 11.80
N ARG A 21 24.45 -18.68 12.55
CA ARG A 21 25.68 -18.49 13.33
C ARG A 21 25.86 -19.57 14.39
N CYS A 22 24.77 -20.04 14.98
CA CYS A 22 24.81 -21.11 15.99
C CYS A 22 25.11 -22.47 15.32
N THR A 23 24.48 -22.75 14.17
CA THR A 23 24.66 -24.03 13.44
C THR A 23 26.07 -24.11 12.80
N ILE A 24 26.63 -23.01 12.34
CA ILE A 24 28.02 -22.96 11.82
C ILE A 24 29.02 -23.23 12.94
N LYS A 25 28.75 -22.80 14.14
CA LYS A 25 29.62 -23.06 15.31
C LYS A 25 29.53 -24.49 15.84
N SER A 26 28.49 -25.26 15.53
CA SER A 26 28.33 -26.66 15.93
C SER A 26 28.79 -27.69 14.90
N UNK A 27 29.27 -27.30 13.93
CA UNK A 27 29.84 -27.92 12.84
C UNK A 27 29.84 -29.37 12.62
N UNK A 28 29.05 -29.82 12.71
CA UNK A 28 28.99 -31.10 12.37
C UNK A 28 28.02 -31.33 11.27
N UNK A 29 27.63 -30.45 10.84
CA UNK A 29 26.82 -30.61 9.78
C UNK A 29 27.65 -30.89 8.63
N UNK A 30 27.31 -31.58 8.04
CA UNK A 30 27.92 -31.88 6.85
C UNK A 30 27.98 -30.67 6.05
N THR A 31 28.85 -30.59 5.25
CA THR A 31 29.05 -29.51 4.31
C THR A 31 27.79 -29.28 3.42
N ARG A 32 27.17 -30.36 3.06
CA ARG A 32 25.92 -30.38 2.25
C ARG A 32 24.73 -29.80 3.02
N GLU A 33 24.59 -30.10 4.29
CA GLU A 33 23.51 -29.57 5.15
C GLU A 33 23.70 -28.07 5.40
N LEU A 34 24.93 -27.64 5.64
CA LEU A 34 25.28 -26.22 5.80
C LEU A 34 25.00 -25.45 4.51
N TYR A 35 25.36 -26.02 3.37
CA TYR A 35 25.06 -25.43 2.07
C TYR A 35 23.55 -25.28 1.86
N GLN A 36 22.78 -26.34 2.15
CA GLN A 36 21.34 -26.33 1.99
C GLN A 36 20.68 -25.29 2.91
N LEU A 37 21.08 -25.24 4.18
CA LEU A 37 20.58 -24.28 5.15
C LEU A 37 20.91 -22.83 4.72
N ALA A 38 22.14 -22.59 4.26
CA ALA A 38 22.56 -21.29 3.76
C ALA A 38 21.74 -20.91 2.51
N PHE A 39 21.53 -21.84 1.60
CA PHE A 39 20.76 -21.64 0.37
C PHE A 39 19.30 -21.32 0.69
N ASP A 40 18.65 -22.08 1.57
CA ASP A 40 17.25 -21.88 1.95
C ASP A 40 17.07 -20.55 2.69
N THR A 41 18.03 -20.16 3.51
CA THR A 41 18.01 -18.88 4.21
C THR A 41 18.21 -17.71 3.22
N LEU A 42 19.17 -17.84 2.30
CA LEU A 42 19.39 -16.83 1.25
C LEU A 42 18.18 -16.71 0.34
N LYS A 43 17.55 -17.82 0.01
CA LYS A 43 16.30 -17.84 -0.78
C LYS A 43 15.18 -17.09 -0.05
N THR A 44 15.03 -17.31 1.25
CA THR A 44 14.04 -16.61 2.08
C THR A 44 14.35 -15.10 2.16
N VAL A 45 15.61 -14.75 2.42
CA VAL A 45 16.09 -13.36 2.48
C VAL A 45 15.96 -12.69 1.10
N ARG A 46 16.37 -13.39 0.05
CA ARG A 46 16.29 -12.90 -1.34
C ARG A 46 14.84 -12.69 -1.77
N ASN A 47 13.94 -13.61 -1.41
CA ASN A 47 12.51 -13.46 -1.73
C ASN A 47 11.89 -12.25 -1.03
N SER A 48 12.23 -11.99 0.23
CA SER A 48 11.75 -10.80 0.95
C SER A 48 12.34 -9.50 0.35
N PHE A 49 13.62 -9.51 -0.03
CA PHE A 49 14.24 -8.37 -0.72
C PHE A 49 13.68 -8.19 -2.13
N ALA A 50 13.48 -9.29 -2.87
CA ALA A 50 12.87 -9.26 -4.19
C ALA A 50 11.43 -8.75 -4.13
N ALA A 51 10.66 -9.17 -3.12
CA ALA A 51 9.29 -8.67 -2.89
C ALA A 51 9.29 -7.15 -2.64
N ARG A 52 10.22 -6.65 -1.82
CA ARG A 52 10.39 -5.21 -1.58
C ARG A 52 10.79 -4.47 -2.85
N TYR A 53 11.71 -5.04 -3.61
CA TYR A 53 12.21 -4.46 -4.87
C TYR A 53 11.10 -4.42 -5.93
N SER A 54 10.29 -5.47 -6.00
CA SER A 54 9.21 -5.60 -6.99
C SER A 54 7.91 -4.91 -6.57
N LEU A 55 7.80 -4.38 -5.33
CA LEU A 55 6.55 -3.81 -4.80
C LEU A 55 5.95 -2.74 -5.73
N LYS A 56 6.78 -1.83 -6.24
CA LYS A 56 6.30 -0.77 -7.16
C LYS A 56 5.74 -1.37 -8.45
N LYS A 57 6.43 -2.38 -9.01
CA LYS A 57 5.96 -3.13 -10.18
C LYS A 57 4.66 -3.88 -9.85
N ALA A 58 4.64 -4.59 -8.73
CA ALA A 58 3.49 -5.38 -8.29
C ALA A 58 2.24 -4.53 -8.06
N LEU A 59 2.40 -3.32 -7.53
CA LEU A 59 1.27 -2.38 -7.38
C LEU A 59 0.71 -1.94 -8.75
N ARG A 60 1.57 -1.80 -9.77
CA ARG A 60 1.13 -1.48 -11.14
C ARG A 60 0.43 -2.67 -11.81
N GLU A 61 0.81 -3.87 -11.42
CA GLU A 61 0.24 -5.12 -11.96
C GLU A 61 -1.05 -5.55 -11.27
N LEU A 62 -1.56 -4.76 -10.32
CA LEU A 62 -2.87 -5.00 -9.70
C LEU A 62 -4.01 -4.96 -10.74
N GLY A 63 -3.76 -4.37 -11.91
CA GLY A 63 -4.71 -4.34 -13.01
C GLY A 63 -4.75 -2.97 -13.68
N PRO A 64 -5.22 -2.92 -14.93
CA PRO A 64 -5.26 -1.66 -15.69
C PRO A 64 -6.26 -0.65 -15.12
N GLU A 65 -7.24 -1.12 -14.37
CA GLU A 65 -8.28 -0.29 -13.76
C GLU A 65 -7.90 0.04 -12.31
N GLY A 66 -8.13 1.26 -11.88
CA GLY A 66 -7.82 1.76 -10.54
C GLY A 66 -8.51 1.01 -9.39
N PHE A 67 -9.58 0.30 -9.69
CA PHE A 67 -10.43 -0.44 -8.74
C PHE A 67 -9.64 -1.38 -7.80
N TYR A 68 -8.65 -2.12 -8.33
CA TYR A 68 -7.84 -3.01 -7.49
C TYR A 68 -6.91 -2.22 -6.56
N PHE A 69 -6.43 -1.07 -7.04
CA PHE A 69 -5.62 -0.17 -6.22
C PHE A 69 -6.45 0.41 -5.06
N GLU A 70 -7.68 0.84 -5.33
CA GLU A 70 -8.61 1.33 -4.30
C GLU A 70 -8.84 0.27 -3.22
N LYS A 71 -9.15 -0.96 -3.62
CA LYS A 71 -9.32 -2.09 -2.69
C LYS A 71 -8.04 -2.37 -1.89
N TYR A 72 -6.89 -2.32 -2.55
CA TYR A 72 -5.60 -2.51 -1.90
C TYR A 72 -5.38 -1.43 -0.83
N ILE A 73 -5.63 -0.16 -1.16
CA ILE A 73 -5.49 0.97 -0.21
C ILE A 73 -6.47 0.79 0.96
N ALA A 74 -7.72 0.42 0.69
CA ALA A 74 -8.71 0.17 1.74
C ALA A 74 -8.24 -0.95 2.70
N HIS A 75 -7.66 -2.03 2.17
CA HIS A 75 -7.08 -3.09 2.99
C HIS A 75 -5.86 -2.61 3.77
N LEU A 76 -5.00 -1.81 3.17
CA LEU A 76 -3.83 -1.23 3.84
C LEU A 76 -4.27 -0.34 5.02
N LEU A 77 -5.33 0.46 4.86
CA LEU A 77 -5.90 1.26 5.95
C LEU A 77 -6.45 0.37 7.07
N ARG A 78 -7.07 -0.75 6.72
CA ARG A 78 -7.55 -1.73 7.72
C ARG A 78 -6.39 -2.28 8.57
N THR A 79 -5.21 -2.56 7.98
CA THR A 79 -4.06 -3.10 8.74
C THR A 79 -3.57 -2.13 9.83
N ILE A 80 -3.89 -0.84 9.70
CA ILE A 80 -3.53 0.20 10.67
C ILE A 80 -4.74 0.67 11.51
N GLY A 81 -5.81 -0.13 11.50
CA GLY A 81 -6.93 -0.02 12.45
C GLY A 81 -8.12 0.82 11.99
N TYR A 82 -8.24 1.12 10.68
CA TYR A 82 -9.44 1.80 10.18
C TYR A 82 -10.56 0.80 9.88
N GLU A 83 -11.78 1.13 10.28
CA GLU A 83 -12.98 0.62 9.61
C GLU A 83 -13.02 1.26 8.22
N ARG A 84 -13.48 0.54 7.19
CA ARG A 84 -13.40 1.07 5.83
C ARG A 84 -14.44 0.45 4.89
N THR A 85 -14.80 1.19 3.85
CA THR A 85 -15.62 0.73 2.72
C THR A 85 -15.10 1.38 1.44
N THR A 86 -15.50 0.87 0.28
CA THR A 86 -15.08 1.39 -1.04
C THR A 86 -16.29 1.63 -1.93
N GLY A 87 -16.13 2.45 -2.96
CA GLY A 87 -17.13 2.68 -3.99
C GLY A 87 -18.45 3.22 -3.45
N GLN A 88 -18.38 4.24 -2.58
CA GLN A 88 -19.57 4.84 -1.98
C GLN A 88 -19.98 6.09 -2.75
N THR A 89 -21.27 6.24 -3.02
CA THR A 89 -21.80 7.47 -3.61
C THR A 89 -22.48 8.28 -2.51
N VAL A 90 -22.13 9.55 -2.40
CA VAL A 90 -22.74 10.49 -1.45
C VAL A 90 -23.24 11.71 -2.20
N GLN A 91 -24.31 12.32 -1.70
CA GLN A 91 -24.83 13.58 -2.23
C GLN A 91 -24.08 14.72 -1.55
N GLY A 92 -23.40 15.55 -2.33
CA GLY A 92 -22.84 16.83 -1.87
C GLY A 92 -23.86 17.95 -1.94
N HIS A 93 -23.45 19.17 -1.61
CA HIS A 93 -24.29 20.35 -1.75
C HIS A 93 -24.69 20.59 -3.21
N ALA A 94 -23.72 20.49 -4.10
CA ALA A 94 -23.94 20.77 -5.52
C ALA A 94 -24.25 19.50 -6.33
N VAL A 95 -23.43 18.46 -6.17
CA VAL A 95 -23.56 17.24 -7.01
C VAL A 95 -23.25 15.99 -6.17
N SER A 96 -23.57 14.83 -6.74
CA SER A 96 -23.21 13.53 -6.16
C SER A 96 -21.73 13.22 -6.44
N HIS A 97 -21.06 12.60 -5.47
CA HIS A 97 -19.65 12.20 -5.59
C HIS A 97 -19.49 10.71 -5.31
N GLU A 98 -18.80 10.03 -6.20
CA GLU A 98 -18.29 8.68 -5.92
C GLU A 98 -17.00 8.80 -5.12
N LEU A 99 -16.92 8.08 -3.99
CA LEU A 99 -15.78 8.06 -3.06
C LEU A 99 -15.08 6.72 -3.18
N ASP A 100 -13.82 6.73 -3.59
CA ASP A 100 -13.04 5.48 -3.79
C ASP A 100 -12.90 4.71 -2.48
N VAL A 101 -12.50 5.42 -1.40
CA VAL A 101 -12.39 4.81 -0.05
C VAL A 101 -12.99 5.77 0.97
N VAL A 102 -13.84 5.23 1.84
CA VAL A 102 -14.30 5.89 3.08
C VAL A 102 -13.73 5.10 4.24
N ALA A 103 -13.13 5.78 5.23
CA ALA A 103 -12.53 5.10 6.38
C ALA A 103 -12.73 5.88 7.67
N TYR A 104 -12.82 5.15 8.79
CA TYR A 104 -13.13 5.73 10.10
C TYR A 104 -12.16 5.19 11.14
N LYS A 105 -11.60 6.09 11.94
CA LYS A 105 -10.73 5.72 13.05
C LYS A 105 -10.63 6.88 14.05
N ASP A 106 -10.64 6.55 15.34
CA ASP A 106 -10.39 7.50 16.45
C ASP A 106 -11.28 8.77 16.36
N GLY A 107 -12.56 8.58 16.01
CA GLY A 107 -13.53 9.67 15.92
C GLY A 107 -13.51 10.44 14.60
N LYS A 108 -12.62 10.10 13.67
CA LYS A 108 -12.47 10.83 12.40
C LYS A 108 -12.95 9.98 11.22
N LEU A 109 -13.90 10.53 10.47
CA LEU A 109 -14.29 10.00 9.15
C LEU A 109 -13.39 10.67 8.09
N ILE A 110 -12.79 9.87 7.25
CA ILE A 110 -11.93 10.34 6.15
C ILE A 110 -12.46 9.81 4.82
N THR A 111 -12.22 10.56 3.75
CA THR A 111 -12.39 10.07 2.39
C THR A 111 -11.05 10.09 1.67
N ALA A 112 -10.78 9.08 0.86
CA ALA A 112 -9.56 9.02 0.06
C ALA A 112 -9.91 8.83 -1.41
N GLU A 113 -9.34 9.69 -2.24
CA GLU A 113 -9.33 9.60 -3.70
C GLU A 113 -8.07 8.86 -4.12
N CYS A 114 -8.20 7.81 -4.91
CA CYS A 114 -7.10 6.94 -5.33
C CYS A 114 -6.77 7.18 -6.80
N LYS A 115 -5.58 7.67 -7.08
CA LYS A 115 -5.13 7.93 -8.46
C LYS A 115 -4.07 6.90 -8.86
N PHE A 116 -4.48 5.89 -9.59
CA PHE A 116 -3.61 4.85 -10.12
C PHE A 116 -2.90 5.32 -11.40
N ARG A 117 -1.63 4.94 -11.55
CA ARG A 117 -0.84 5.22 -12.76
C ARG A 117 -0.03 3.99 -13.15
N ASN A 118 -0.05 3.66 -14.44
CA ASN A 118 0.72 2.53 -15.00
C ASN A 118 2.19 2.90 -15.24
N ASP A 119 2.46 4.17 -15.53
CA ASP A 119 3.81 4.68 -15.78
C ASP A 119 4.67 4.67 -14.53
N ILE A 120 5.92 4.22 -14.67
CA ILE A 120 6.87 4.07 -13.55
C ILE A 120 7.26 5.42 -12.94
N ASP A 121 7.35 6.45 -13.75
CA ASP A 121 7.79 7.79 -13.33
C ASP A 121 6.65 8.81 -13.36
N ALA A 122 5.41 8.33 -13.42
CA ALA A 122 4.22 9.18 -13.42
C ALA A 122 4.21 10.13 -12.22
N LYS A 123 3.80 11.36 -12.47
CA LYS A 123 3.63 12.39 -11.45
C LYS A 123 2.22 12.94 -11.47
N ILE A 124 1.65 13.12 -10.30
CA ILE A 124 0.36 13.76 -10.10
C ILE A 124 0.60 15.27 -10.02
N SER A 125 0.03 16.00 -10.99
CA SER A 125 0.14 17.46 -11.07
C SER A 125 -0.83 18.14 -10.12
N VAL A 126 -0.62 19.43 -9.89
CA VAL A 126 -1.40 20.27 -8.96
C VAL A 126 -2.89 20.33 -9.32
N THR A 127 -3.26 20.13 -10.59
CA THR A 127 -4.67 20.08 -10.99
C THR A 127 -5.47 19.00 -10.25
N THR A 128 -4.83 17.88 -9.91
CA THR A 128 -5.49 16.78 -9.21
C THR A 128 -5.87 17.18 -7.77
N PRO A 129 -4.97 17.64 -6.89
CA PRO A 129 -5.41 18.09 -5.56
C PRO A 129 -6.33 19.31 -5.60
N MET A 130 -6.22 20.20 -6.60
CA MET A 130 -7.18 21.31 -6.80
C MET A 130 -8.59 20.77 -7.05
N TYR A 131 -8.73 19.83 -7.98
CA TYR A 131 -10.01 19.17 -8.29
C TYR A 131 -10.55 18.43 -7.04
N TYR A 132 -9.68 17.68 -6.38
CA TYR A 132 -10.08 16.93 -5.18
C TYR A 132 -10.55 17.87 -4.05
N LEU A 133 -9.88 19.00 -3.87
CA LEU A 133 -10.28 20.01 -2.86
C LEU A 133 -11.73 20.48 -3.10
N SER A 134 -12.08 20.76 -4.35
CA SER A 134 -13.45 21.18 -4.71
C SER A 134 -14.47 20.10 -4.34
N ARG A 135 -14.18 18.85 -4.66
CA ARG A 135 -15.03 17.70 -4.30
C ARG A 135 -15.15 17.58 -2.77
N PHE A 136 -14.04 17.65 -2.08
CA PHE A 136 -14.00 17.52 -0.61
C PHE A 136 -14.84 18.63 0.06
N LYS A 137 -14.72 19.87 -0.41
CA LYS A 137 -15.50 21.00 0.12
C LYS A 137 -17.00 20.81 -0.08
N ASP A 138 -17.41 20.15 -1.17
CA ASP A 138 -18.83 19.93 -1.47
C ASP A 138 -19.48 18.92 -0.52
N ILE A 139 -18.67 18.11 0.21
CA ILE A 139 -19.19 17.02 1.06
C ILE A 139 -18.80 17.16 2.55
N SER A 140 -17.79 17.96 2.88
CA SER A 140 -17.09 17.84 4.18
C SER A 140 -17.96 18.27 5.40
N ASP A 141 -18.93 19.14 5.20
CA ASP A 141 -19.78 19.67 6.28
C ASP A 141 -21.19 19.05 6.31
N ILE A 142 -21.43 18.00 5.53
CA ILE A 142 -22.71 17.26 5.50
C ILE A 142 -22.59 16.03 6.40
N ASP A 143 -23.66 15.73 7.13
CA ASP A 143 -23.76 14.53 7.96
C ASP A 143 -24.15 13.32 7.12
N TYR A 144 -23.34 12.27 7.17
CA TYR A 144 -23.58 11.00 6.47
C TYR A 144 -23.63 9.84 7.46
N GLN A 145 -24.37 8.79 7.09
CA GLN A 145 -24.40 7.53 7.84
C GLN A 145 -23.28 6.60 7.36
N PHE A 146 -22.25 6.43 8.20
CA PHE A 146 -21.17 5.47 7.96
C PHE A 146 -20.85 4.69 9.25
N PHE A 147 -20.65 3.40 9.12
CA PHE A 147 -20.23 2.51 10.22
C PHE A 147 -21.17 2.60 11.43
N GLY A 148 -22.49 2.75 11.16
CA GLY A 148 -23.53 2.85 12.19
C GLY A 148 -23.57 4.18 12.93
N LYS A 149 -22.90 5.21 12.43
CA LYS A 149 -22.78 6.53 13.08
C LYS A 149 -23.11 7.65 12.10
N GLN A 150 -23.61 8.76 12.61
CA GLN A 150 -23.80 9.99 11.83
C GLN A 150 -22.51 10.81 11.95
N LEU A 151 -21.82 11.04 10.82
CA LEU A 151 -20.46 11.56 10.80
C LEU A 151 -20.26 12.54 9.62
N GLN A 152 -19.39 13.52 9.82
CA GLN A 152 -18.89 14.42 8.77
C GLN A 152 -17.47 14.03 8.39
N PHE A 153 -17.11 14.23 7.13
CA PHE A 153 -15.74 14.03 6.67
C PHE A 153 -14.81 15.08 7.29
N LYS A 154 -13.84 14.64 8.06
CA LYS A 154 -12.87 15.51 8.75
C LYS A 154 -11.55 15.65 8.02
N GLU A 155 -11.20 14.68 7.19
CA GLU A 155 -9.94 14.70 6.43
C GLU A 155 -10.16 14.16 5.02
N GLY A 156 -9.58 14.86 4.05
CA GLY A 156 -9.48 14.41 2.67
C GLY A 156 -8.07 13.87 2.39
N TRP A 157 -8.00 12.71 1.76
CA TRP A 157 -6.75 12.05 1.41
C TRP A 157 -6.68 11.85 -0.10
N LEU A 158 -5.54 12.19 -0.71
CA LEU A 158 -5.24 11.86 -2.11
C LEU A 158 -4.10 10.84 -2.12
N ILE A 159 -4.37 9.65 -2.64
CA ILE A 159 -3.47 8.50 -2.58
C ILE A 159 -3.11 8.03 -3.99
N THR A 160 -1.82 7.77 -4.24
CA THR A 160 -1.36 7.33 -5.56
C THR A 160 -0.17 6.38 -5.48
N ASN A 161 -0.07 5.45 -6.43
CA ASN A 161 1.13 4.62 -6.61
C ASN A 161 2.26 5.38 -7.35
N ALA A 162 1.98 6.58 -7.82
CA ALA A 162 2.91 7.48 -8.54
C ALA A 162 3.63 8.42 -7.56
N TYR A 163 4.19 9.51 -8.08
CA TYR A 163 4.82 10.59 -7.31
C TYR A 163 3.94 11.84 -7.35
N PHE A 164 4.18 12.79 -6.47
CA PHE A 164 3.57 14.12 -6.53
C PHE A 164 4.60 15.14 -7.03
N THR A 165 4.14 16.13 -7.81
CA THR A 165 4.96 17.30 -8.11
C THR A 165 5.11 18.18 -6.85
N SER A 166 6.13 19.03 -6.81
CA SER A 166 6.32 20.03 -5.73
C SER A 166 5.05 20.86 -5.52
N ASP A 167 4.49 21.36 -6.61
CA ASP A 167 3.29 22.22 -6.56
C ASP A 167 2.08 21.46 -5.95
N SER A 168 1.95 20.15 -6.26
CA SER A 168 0.91 19.30 -5.65
C SER A 168 1.09 19.22 -4.13
N ILE A 169 2.33 19.03 -3.69
CA ILE A 169 2.67 18.91 -2.26
C ILE A 169 2.40 20.26 -1.56
N ASP A 170 2.85 21.34 -2.12
CA ASP A 170 2.71 22.67 -1.52
C ASP A 170 1.24 23.10 -1.46
N PHE A 171 0.48 22.84 -2.53
CA PHE A 171 -0.96 23.09 -2.57
C PHE A 171 -1.69 22.27 -1.49
N ALA A 172 -1.41 20.99 -1.43
CA ALA A 172 -2.07 20.07 -0.48
C ALA A 172 -1.75 20.45 0.97
N LYS A 173 -0.51 20.84 1.26
CA LYS A 173 -0.10 21.35 2.59
C LYS A 173 -0.92 22.58 2.98
N TYR A 174 -1.04 23.54 2.08
CA TYR A 174 -1.76 24.79 2.36
C TYR A 174 -3.24 24.55 2.64
N TYR A 175 -3.87 23.65 1.87
CA TYR A 175 -5.30 23.35 1.98
C TYR A 175 -5.61 22.13 2.88
N HIS A 176 -4.62 21.61 3.59
CA HIS A 176 -4.76 20.50 4.55
C HIS A 176 -5.32 19.23 3.91
N ILE A 177 -4.94 18.94 2.66
CA ILE A 177 -5.20 17.65 2.00
C ILE A 177 -4.07 16.70 2.37
N ASN A 178 -4.40 15.53 2.89
CA ASN A 178 -3.42 14.51 3.21
C ASN A 178 -2.97 13.80 1.94
N LEU A 179 -1.67 13.81 1.68
CA LEU A 179 -1.09 13.13 0.51
C LEU A 179 -0.39 11.83 0.94
N LEU A 180 -0.62 10.79 0.16
CA LEU A 180 0.08 9.51 0.35
C LEU A 180 0.48 8.98 -1.03
N SER A 181 1.79 8.86 -1.26
CA SER A 181 2.28 8.30 -2.53
C SER A 181 3.31 7.21 -2.30
N TRP A 182 3.89 6.73 -3.39
CA TRP A 182 4.95 5.73 -3.36
C TRP A 182 6.05 6.09 -2.36
N ASP A 183 6.48 7.36 -2.36
CA ASP A 183 7.60 7.87 -1.57
C ASP A 183 7.24 9.04 -0.62
N TYR A 184 5.97 9.47 -0.60
CA TYR A 184 5.56 10.64 0.20
C TYR A 184 4.38 10.29 1.12
N PRO A 185 4.37 10.78 2.37
CA PRO A 185 5.47 11.48 3.06
C PRO A 185 6.67 10.55 3.29
N LYS A 186 7.86 11.11 3.32
CA LYS A 186 9.14 10.37 3.32
C LYS A 186 9.20 9.24 4.36
N ASP A 187 8.68 9.49 5.56
CA ASP A 187 8.77 8.52 6.66
C ASP A 187 7.51 7.66 6.83
N ASN A 188 6.45 7.91 6.04
CA ASN A 188 5.17 7.21 6.17
C ASN A 188 4.48 6.99 4.81
N SER A 189 5.27 6.78 3.76
CA SER A 189 4.83 6.55 2.39
C SER A 189 4.15 5.17 2.24
N ILE A 190 3.54 4.91 1.08
CA ILE A 190 2.95 3.60 0.76
C ILE A 190 4.00 2.51 0.99
N LYS A 191 5.20 2.68 0.45
CA LYS A 191 6.32 1.73 0.62
C LYS A 191 6.57 1.42 2.10
N LYS A 192 6.69 2.46 2.94
CA LYS A 192 6.94 2.32 4.38
C LYS A 192 5.78 1.64 5.12
N ARG A 193 4.53 1.99 4.76
CA ARG A 193 3.33 1.39 5.36
C ARG A 193 3.22 -0.10 5.01
N VAL A 194 3.48 -0.45 3.76
CA VAL A 194 3.47 -1.85 3.28
C VAL A 194 4.53 -2.67 4.01
N ASP A 195 5.76 -2.14 4.10
CA ASP A 195 6.86 -2.79 4.82
C ASP A 195 6.51 -3.01 6.30
N LYS A 196 5.95 -2.00 6.95
CA LYS A 196 5.57 -2.06 8.38
C LYS A 196 4.42 -3.04 8.62
N ALA A 197 3.42 -3.04 7.74
CA ALA A 197 2.26 -3.93 7.83
C ALA A 197 2.55 -5.35 7.32
N VAL A 198 3.67 -5.55 6.64
CA VAL A 198 4.01 -6.80 5.91
C VAL A 198 2.86 -7.18 4.95
N PHE A 199 2.26 -6.19 4.30
CA PHE A 199 1.05 -6.36 3.48
C PHE A 199 1.40 -6.16 2.00
N TYR A 200 2.06 -7.17 1.42
CA TYR A 200 2.50 -7.15 0.01
C TYR A 200 1.38 -7.65 -0.90
N PRO A 201 1.18 -7.02 -2.08
CA PRO A 201 0.22 -7.54 -3.07
C PRO A 201 0.60 -8.95 -3.55
N VAL A 202 -0.39 -9.76 -3.86
CA VAL A 202 -0.17 -11.12 -4.40
C VAL A 202 0.66 -11.09 -5.71
N THR A 203 0.56 -10.03 -6.48
CA THR A 203 1.34 -9.79 -7.69
C THR A 203 2.86 -9.73 -7.42
N CYS A 204 3.30 -9.49 -6.18
CA CYS A 204 4.72 -9.66 -5.80
C CYS A 204 5.21 -11.10 -6.00
N LEU A 205 4.32 -12.09 -5.88
CA LEU A 205 4.66 -13.51 -6.04
C LEU A 205 4.87 -13.87 -7.52
N THR A 206 4.06 -13.35 -8.40
CA THR A 206 4.19 -13.58 -9.86
C THR A 206 5.46 -12.93 -10.40
N THR A 207 5.81 -11.74 -9.96
CA THR A 207 7.09 -11.10 -10.34
C THR A 207 8.31 -11.86 -9.82
N LEU A 208 8.15 -12.63 -8.75
CA LEU A 208 9.22 -13.50 -8.23
C LEU A 208 9.42 -14.74 -9.12
N SER A 209 8.36 -15.29 -9.70
CA SER A 209 8.45 -16.43 -10.66
C SER A 209 9.08 -15.97 -11.98
N ASP A 210 8.80 -14.85 -12.46
CA ASP A 210 9.41 -14.25 -13.68
C ASP A 210 10.88 -13.89 -13.49
N UNK A 211 11.22 -13.57 -12.43
CA UNK A 211 12.58 -13.30 -12.08
C UNK A 211 13.38 -14.56 -11.87
N UNK A 212 12.61 -15.41 -11.62
CA UNK A 212 13.14 -16.70 -11.48
C UNK A 212 13.33 -17.33 -12.84
N UNK A 213 12.52 -17.00 -13.58
CA UNK A 213 12.61 -17.41 -14.90
C UNK A 213 13.71 -16.74 -15.68
N UNK A 214 13.98 -15.70 -15.36
CA UNK A 214 15.05 -14.97 -15.95
C UNK A 214 16.39 -15.34 -15.42
N UNK A 215 16.39 -15.75 -14.46
CA UNK A 215 17.55 -16.21 -13.81
C UNK A 215 17.90 -17.64 -14.21
N UNK A 216 17.00 -18.13 -14.66
CA UNK A 216 17.15 -19.43 -15.15
C UNK A 216 17.61 -19.46 -16.62
N UNK A 217 17.40 -18.53 -17.04
CA UNK A 217 17.80 -18.37 -18.37
C UNK A 217 19.16 -17.75 -18.55
N UNK A 218 19.54 -17.43 -17.59
CA UNK A 218 20.88 -17.02 -17.62
C UNK A 218 21.79 -18.00 -17.14
#